data_c377eb0ea1b2d905900c945b2eb65619
#
_entry.id   c377eb0ea1b2d905900c945b2eb65619
#
_cell.length_a   1.000
_cell.length_b   1.000
_cell.length_c   1.000
_cell.angle_alpha   90.00
_cell.angle_beta   90.00
_cell.angle_gamma   90.00
#
_symmetry.space_group_name_H-M   'P 1'
#
loop_
_entity.id
_entity.type
_entity.pdbx_description
1 polymer ?
#
loop_
_entity_poly.entity_id
_entity_poly.type
_entity_poly.pdbx_seq_one_letter_code
_entity_poly.pdbx_strand_id
1 'polypeptide(L)'
;MLEFLPAVVRGVIASLLLALNTILLCSFLFCVALVKALPFALTQRLSLWLMNHTHEAWISNNKAWMQLVCRTRWHVQGLEGLDYQHSYLVTSNHQSWVDIMVLQYVLNRRIRPLKFFLKQELIWVPVIGLAWWALGFPFMKRYSKAYLEKHPEKKGKDLETTRKTCAKFRNNPVGIFNFVEGTRFTDAKHAQQQSPFRYLLKPKAGGIAFVLDAMGEQLQSIIDVTIHYPAGRPGSVSYTHLTLPTKRI
;
A
#
# COMPACT_ATOMS: atom_id res chain seq x y z
N MET A 1 -19.27 -17.25 -1.20
CA MET A 1 -19.64 -18.64 -0.93
C MET A 1 -20.04 -18.90 0.52
N LEU A 2 -19.57 -18.15 1.50
CA LEU A 2 -19.91 -18.33 2.92
C LEU A 2 -21.06 -17.42 3.40
N GLU A 3 -21.96 -16.99 2.51
CA GLU A 3 -23.03 -16.03 2.81
C GLU A 3 -24.10 -16.57 3.77
N PHE A 4 -24.22 -17.90 3.86
CA PHE A 4 -25.12 -18.56 4.80
C PHE A 4 -24.67 -18.40 6.27
N LEU A 5 -23.41 -17.99 6.51
CA LEU A 5 -22.89 -17.77 7.85
C LEU A 5 -23.22 -16.35 8.36
N PRO A 6 -23.44 -16.18 9.67
CA PRO A 6 -23.58 -14.86 10.28
C PRO A 6 -22.35 -13.97 9.99
N ALA A 7 -22.58 -12.67 9.89
CA ALA A 7 -21.53 -11.70 9.57
C ALA A 7 -20.33 -11.75 10.50
N VAL A 8 -20.58 -11.93 11.81
CA VAL A 8 -19.50 -12.05 12.82
C VAL A 8 -18.62 -13.28 12.54
N VAL A 9 -19.22 -14.42 12.22
CA VAL A 9 -18.49 -15.66 11.90
C VAL A 9 -17.62 -15.47 10.67
N ARG A 10 -18.18 -14.85 9.61
CA ARG A 10 -17.41 -14.51 8.40
C ARG A 10 -16.25 -13.58 8.71
N GLY A 11 -16.44 -12.59 9.60
CA GLY A 11 -15.40 -11.69 10.04
C GLY A 11 -14.27 -12.40 10.77
N VAL A 12 -14.60 -13.32 11.67
CA VAL A 12 -13.60 -14.15 12.37
C VAL A 12 -12.83 -15.00 11.35
N ILE A 13 -13.51 -15.68 10.44
CA ILE A 13 -12.86 -16.49 9.39
C ILE A 13 -11.92 -15.63 8.55
N ALA A 14 -12.37 -14.45 8.09
CA ALA A 14 -11.56 -13.53 7.30
C ALA A 14 -10.29 -13.09 8.06
N SER A 15 -10.45 -12.75 9.35
CA SER A 15 -9.32 -12.34 10.19
C SER A 15 -8.32 -13.47 10.41
N LEU A 16 -8.80 -14.68 10.63
CA LEU A 16 -7.95 -15.87 10.78
C LEU A 16 -7.21 -16.19 9.48
N LEU A 17 -7.89 -16.13 8.33
CA LEU A 17 -7.27 -16.37 7.02
C LEU A 17 -6.21 -15.32 6.72
N LEU A 18 -6.47 -14.04 7.01
CA LEU A 18 -5.50 -12.97 6.84
C LEU A 18 -4.28 -13.17 7.75
N ALA A 19 -4.51 -13.49 9.04
CA ALA A 19 -3.45 -13.74 10.00
C ALA A 19 -2.59 -14.94 9.59
N LEU A 20 -3.21 -16.06 9.22
CA LEU A 20 -2.52 -17.26 8.77
C LEU A 20 -1.69 -16.99 7.50
N ASN A 21 -2.29 -16.36 6.50
CA ASN A 21 -1.58 -15.97 5.27
C ASN A 21 -0.36 -15.09 5.59
N THR A 22 -0.54 -14.10 6.48
CA THR A 22 0.54 -13.19 6.87
C THR A 22 1.65 -13.94 7.62
N ILE A 23 1.32 -14.76 8.60
CA ILE A 23 2.32 -15.49 9.40
C ILE A 23 3.11 -16.43 8.49
N LEU A 24 2.45 -17.26 7.69
CA LEU A 24 3.11 -18.24 6.84
C LEU A 24 4.05 -17.58 5.81
N LEU A 25 3.56 -16.58 5.09
CA LEU A 25 4.37 -15.95 4.05
C LEU A 25 5.44 -15.01 4.61
N CYS A 26 5.23 -14.38 5.76
CA CYS A 26 6.29 -13.63 6.44
C CYS A 26 7.38 -14.57 7.00
N SER A 27 7.03 -15.73 7.55
CA SER A 27 8.01 -16.71 8.00
C SER A 27 8.88 -17.20 6.84
N PHE A 28 8.27 -17.51 5.69
CA PHE A 28 9.00 -17.85 4.47
C PHE A 28 9.91 -16.69 4.01
N LEU A 29 9.39 -15.47 4.04
CA LEU A 29 10.12 -14.26 3.66
C LEU A 29 11.36 -14.05 4.55
N PHE A 30 11.30 -14.38 5.84
CA PHE A 30 12.46 -14.31 6.74
C PHE A 30 13.52 -15.31 6.35
N CYS A 31 13.16 -16.55 6.03
CA CYS A 31 14.11 -17.54 5.54
C CYS A 31 14.82 -17.04 4.26
N VAL A 32 14.06 -16.47 3.34
CA VAL A 32 14.61 -15.88 2.10
C VAL A 32 15.51 -14.68 2.41
N ALA A 33 15.16 -13.85 3.41
CA ALA A 33 15.98 -12.70 3.81
C ALA A 33 17.34 -13.14 4.40
N LEU A 34 17.39 -14.22 5.14
CA LEU A 34 18.63 -14.82 5.64
C LEU A 34 19.52 -15.32 4.47
N VAL A 35 18.93 -16.00 3.49
CA VAL A 35 19.66 -16.43 2.28
C VAL A 35 20.19 -15.24 1.48
N LYS A 36 19.42 -14.14 1.42
CA LYS A 36 19.83 -12.91 0.75
C LYS A 36 21.05 -12.24 1.39
N ALA A 37 21.30 -12.47 2.68
CA ALA A 37 22.48 -11.93 3.36
C ALA A 37 23.79 -12.58 2.91
N LEU A 38 23.75 -13.72 2.20
CA LEU A 38 24.93 -14.35 1.64
C LEU A 38 25.50 -13.51 0.47
N PRO A 39 26.84 -13.37 0.37
CA PRO A 39 27.49 -12.45 -0.58
C PRO A 39 27.57 -13.00 -2.03
N PHE A 40 26.74 -13.97 -2.39
CA PHE A 40 26.75 -14.57 -3.72
C PHE A 40 25.70 -13.92 -4.64
N ALA A 41 26.09 -13.55 -5.87
CA ALA A 41 25.19 -12.90 -6.82
C ALA A 41 23.94 -13.76 -7.15
N LEU A 42 24.11 -15.08 -7.22
CA LEU A 42 23.00 -16.02 -7.49
C LEU A 42 21.98 -16.01 -6.34
N THR A 43 22.45 -16.09 -5.08
CA THR A 43 21.56 -16.07 -3.91
C THR A 43 20.80 -14.76 -3.80
N GLN A 44 21.46 -13.64 -4.11
CA GLN A 44 20.80 -12.32 -4.11
C GLN A 44 19.73 -12.21 -5.20
N ARG A 45 19.99 -12.66 -6.43
CA ARG A 45 19.00 -12.66 -7.52
C ARG A 45 17.81 -13.57 -7.20
N LEU A 46 18.09 -14.80 -6.75
CA LEU A 46 17.04 -15.75 -6.37
C LEU A 46 16.19 -15.22 -5.21
N SER A 47 16.83 -14.65 -4.19
CA SER A 47 16.11 -14.07 -3.05
C SER A 47 15.22 -12.90 -3.46
N LEU A 48 15.67 -12.00 -4.33
CA LEU A 48 14.84 -10.90 -4.84
C LEU A 48 13.63 -11.44 -5.62
N TRP A 49 13.83 -12.45 -6.45
CA TRP A 49 12.76 -13.12 -7.20
C TRP A 49 11.74 -13.76 -6.24
N LEU A 50 12.19 -14.54 -5.26
CA LEU A 50 11.35 -15.18 -4.25
C LEU A 50 10.59 -14.15 -3.41
N MET A 51 11.23 -13.06 -2.98
CA MET A 51 10.60 -12.00 -2.20
C MET A 51 9.45 -11.33 -2.96
N ASN A 52 9.65 -11.02 -4.24
CA ASN A 52 8.61 -10.42 -5.07
C ASN A 52 7.43 -11.38 -5.26
N HIS A 53 7.69 -12.66 -5.56
CA HIS A 53 6.64 -13.66 -5.71
C HIS A 53 5.90 -13.96 -4.40
N THR A 54 6.60 -13.93 -3.27
CA THR A 54 5.97 -14.06 -1.94
C THR A 54 5.02 -12.88 -1.66
N HIS A 55 5.43 -11.67 -2.01
CA HIS A 55 4.56 -10.49 -1.87
C HIS A 55 3.30 -10.61 -2.76
N GLU A 56 3.48 -11.00 -4.03
CA GLU A 56 2.34 -11.23 -4.94
C GLU A 56 1.45 -12.38 -4.48
N ALA A 57 2.02 -13.45 -3.95
CA ALA A 57 1.27 -14.57 -3.39
C ALA A 57 0.43 -14.11 -2.19
N TRP A 58 1.00 -13.28 -1.31
CA TRP A 58 0.26 -12.71 -0.18
C TRP A 58 -0.95 -11.90 -0.64
N ILE A 59 -0.79 -11.06 -1.67
CA ILE A 59 -1.89 -10.28 -2.25
C ILE A 59 -2.92 -11.20 -2.92
N SER A 60 -2.46 -12.20 -3.69
CA SER A 60 -3.33 -13.14 -4.40
C SER A 60 -4.15 -14.01 -3.46
N ASN A 61 -3.55 -14.47 -2.35
CA ASN A 61 -4.26 -15.22 -1.32
C ASN A 61 -5.29 -14.33 -0.62
N ASN A 62 -4.95 -13.07 -0.33
CA ASN A 62 -5.90 -12.12 0.24
C ASN A 62 -7.07 -11.87 -0.72
N LYS A 63 -6.81 -11.76 -2.02
CA LYS A 63 -7.86 -11.67 -3.05
C LYS A 63 -8.77 -12.90 -3.03
N ALA A 64 -8.20 -14.11 -2.95
CA ALA A 64 -8.95 -15.35 -2.95
C ALA A 64 -9.88 -15.47 -1.73
N TRP A 65 -9.37 -15.23 -0.52
CA TRP A 65 -10.23 -15.32 0.66
C TRP A 65 -11.27 -14.19 0.73
N MET A 66 -10.95 -12.98 0.23
CA MET A 66 -11.95 -11.91 0.11
C MET A 66 -13.12 -12.34 -0.79
N GLN A 67 -12.85 -12.98 -1.92
CA GLN A 67 -13.88 -13.53 -2.80
C GLN A 67 -14.69 -14.65 -2.13
N LEU A 68 -14.06 -15.45 -1.27
CA LEU A 68 -14.71 -16.53 -0.52
C LEU A 68 -15.70 -16.00 0.52
N VAL A 69 -15.27 -14.97 1.28
CA VAL A 69 -15.98 -14.46 2.46
C VAL A 69 -16.95 -13.34 2.12
N CYS A 70 -16.61 -12.51 1.13
CA CYS A 70 -17.34 -11.30 0.78
C CYS A 70 -17.86 -11.37 -0.66
N ARG A 71 -19.14 -11.06 -0.85
CA ARG A 71 -19.73 -10.88 -2.20
C ARG A 71 -19.57 -9.43 -2.64
N THR A 72 -18.35 -9.07 -3.06
CA THR A 72 -18.08 -7.72 -3.53
C THR A 72 -18.29 -7.64 -5.05
N ARG A 73 -19.13 -6.71 -5.49
CA ARG A 73 -19.24 -6.37 -6.91
C ARG A 73 -18.24 -5.26 -7.23
N TRP A 74 -17.34 -5.54 -8.16
CA TRP A 74 -16.32 -4.61 -8.59
C TRP A 74 -16.69 -3.99 -9.94
N HIS A 75 -16.66 -2.68 -9.99
CA HIS A 75 -16.72 -1.93 -11.25
C HIS A 75 -15.39 -1.19 -11.40
N VAL A 76 -14.53 -1.72 -12.24
CA VAL A 76 -13.17 -1.21 -12.44
C VAL A 76 -13.04 -0.75 -13.88
N GLN A 77 -12.49 0.46 -14.10
CA GLN A 77 -12.26 1.06 -15.40
C GLN A 77 -10.85 1.66 -15.46
N GLY A 78 -10.29 1.81 -16.68
CA GLY A 78 -9.01 2.48 -16.88
C GLY A 78 -7.80 1.65 -16.50
N LEU A 79 -7.87 0.32 -16.65
CA LEU A 79 -6.74 -0.58 -16.41
C LEU A 79 -5.96 -0.94 -17.68
N GLU A 80 -6.40 -0.39 -18.79
CA GLU A 80 -5.81 -0.63 -20.10
C GLU A 80 -4.42 0.02 -20.18
N GLY A 81 -3.48 -0.64 -20.84
CA GLY A 81 -2.12 -0.11 -21.03
C GLY A 81 -1.20 -0.19 -19.81
N LEU A 82 -1.63 -0.81 -18.72
CA LEU A 82 -0.75 -1.10 -17.59
C LEU A 82 0.20 -2.25 -17.94
N ASP A 83 1.48 -2.07 -17.63
CA ASP A 83 2.52 -3.08 -17.87
C ASP A 83 3.29 -3.37 -16.58
N TYR A 84 3.43 -4.65 -16.28
CA TYR A 84 4.15 -5.15 -15.12
C TYR A 84 5.65 -4.81 -15.12
N GLN A 85 6.22 -4.51 -16.28
CA GLN A 85 7.64 -4.20 -16.44
C GLN A 85 7.96 -2.71 -16.22
N HIS A 86 6.96 -1.87 -16.01
CA HIS A 86 7.14 -0.44 -15.79
C HIS A 86 6.97 -0.01 -14.33
N SER A 87 7.56 1.12 -13.99
CA SER A 87 7.37 1.78 -12.69
C SER A 87 6.25 2.81 -12.77
N TYR A 88 5.44 2.86 -11.72
CA TYR A 88 4.31 3.76 -11.62
C TYR A 88 4.27 4.48 -10.28
N LEU A 89 3.85 5.74 -10.30
CA LEU A 89 3.38 6.43 -9.12
C LEU A 89 1.85 6.29 -9.06
N VAL A 90 1.35 5.57 -8.09
CA VAL A 90 -0.08 5.38 -7.87
C VAL A 90 -0.54 6.35 -6.79
N THR A 91 -1.54 7.15 -7.11
CA THR A 91 -2.20 8.07 -6.17
C THR A 91 -3.63 7.62 -5.94
N SER A 92 -4.19 7.90 -4.77
CA SER A 92 -5.59 7.63 -4.48
C SER A 92 -6.14 8.55 -3.40
N ASN A 93 -7.45 8.76 -3.40
CA ASN A 93 -8.19 9.23 -2.25
C ASN A 93 -8.14 8.20 -1.10
N HIS A 94 -8.39 8.64 0.13
CA HIS A 94 -8.31 7.77 1.31
C HIS A 94 -9.56 7.86 2.17
N GLN A 95 -10.47 6.92 2.01
CA GLN A 95 -11.74 6.88 2.75
C GLN A 95 -11.74 5.83 3.87
N SER A 96 -11.04 4.71 3.66
CA SER A 96 -10.99 3.60 4.59
C SER A 96 -9.61 2.93 4.56
N TRP A 97 -9.25 2.25 5.61
CA TRP A 97 -8.04 1.40 5.59
C TRP A 97 -8.19 0.19 4.64
N VAL A 98 -9.42 -0.16 4.26
CA VAL A 98 -9.72 -1.16 3.21
C VAL A 98 -9.20 -0.72 1.85
N ASP A 99 -9.01 0.59 1.61
CA ASP A 99 -8.53 1.13 0.33
C ASP A 99 -7.23 0.48 -0.12
N ILE A 100 -6.33 0.15 0.83
CA ILE A 100 -5.07 -0.54 0.53
C ILE A 100 -5.35 -1.93 -0.07
N MET A 101 -6.30 -2.66 0.50
CA MET A 101 -6.67 -4.00 0.01
C MET A 101 -7.36 -3.91 -1.35
N VAL A 102 -8.20 -2.88 -1.56
CA VAL A 102 -8.85 -2.60 -2.85
C VAL A 102 -7.81 -2.36 -3.94
N LEU A 103 -6.85 -1.49 -3.69
CA LEU A 103 -5.78 -1.18 -4.63
C LEU A 103 -4.92 -2.40 -4.94
N GLN A 104 -4.52 -3.15 -3.91
CA GLN A 104 -3.79 -4.40 -4.10
C GLN A 104 -4.61 -5.42 -4.89
N TYR A 105 -5.91 -5.57 -4.62
CA TYR A 105 -6.79 -6.48 -5.34
C TYR A 105 -6.87 -6.13 -6.83
N VAL A 106 -7.08 -4.85 -7.14
CA VAL A 106 -7.30 -4.36 -8.51
C VAL A 106 -6.01 -4.38 -9.33
N LEU A 107 -4.90 -3.92 -8.75
CA LEU A 107 -3.62 -3.74 -9.45
C LEU A 107 -2.71 -4.98 -9.40
N ASN A 108 -3.08 -6.03 -8.64
CA ASN A 108 -2.28 -7.24 -8.50
C ASN A 108 -1.94 -7.86 -9.86
N ARG A 109 -0.67 -8.10 -10.12
CA ARG A 109 -0.10 -8.66 -11.35
C ARG A 109 -0.34 -7.83 -12.62
N ARG A 110 -0.90 -6.62 -12.50
CA ARG A 110 -1.00 -5.65 -13.60
C ARG A 110 0.17 -4.69 -13.59
N ILE A 111 0.58 -4.32 -12.40
CA ILE A 111 1.82 -3.58 -12.12
C ILE A 111 2.58 -4.28 -11.00
N ARG A 112 3.80 -3.85 -10.73
CA ARG A 112 4.57 -4.36 -9.59
C ARG A 112 3.85 -4.09 -8.27
N PRO A 113 4.02 -4.96 -7.25
CA PRO A 113 3.40 -4.77 -5.95
C PRO A 113 3.65 -3.39 -5.38
N LEU A 114 2.59 -2.77 -4.86
CA LEU A 114 2.64 -1.41 -4.34
C LEU A 114 3.52 -1.30 -3.10
N LYS A 115 4.41 -0.31 -3.10
CA LYS A 115 5.21 0.08 -1.93
C LYS A 115 4.79 1.48 -1.49
N PHE A 116 4.49 1.63 -0.21
CA PHE A 116 4.11 2.91 0.39
C PHE A 116 5.16 3.37 1.37
N PHE A 117 5.22 4.69 1.55
CA PHE A 117 6.08 5.28 2.56
C PHE A 117 5.51 5.03 3.95
N LEU A 118 6.25 4.25 4.73
CA LEU A 118 5.89 3.87 6.09
C LEU A 118 6.52 4.82 7.11
N LYS A 119 5.83 5.04 8.22
CA LYS A 119 6.46 5.71 9.37
C LYS A 119 7.58 4.82 9.93
N GLN A 120 8.68 5.42 10.35
CA GLN A 120 9.85 4.71 10.88
C GLN A 120 9.47 3.74 12.02
N GLU A 121 8.52 4.15 12.87
CA GLU A 121 8.09 3.38 14.03
C GLU A 121 7.41 2.05 13.64
N LEU A 122 6.86 1.96 12.43
CA LEU A 122 6.19 0.75 11.95
C LEU A 122 7.13 -0.44 11.70
N ILE A 123 8.43 -0.22 11.68
CA ILE A 123 9.42 -1.30 11.61
C ILE A 123 9.34 -2.23 12.84
N TRP A 124 8.89 -1.68 13.97
CA TRP A 124 8.75 -2.41 15.23
C TRP A 124 7.44 -3.18 15.37
N VAL A 125 6.54 -3.08 14.40
CA VAL A 125 5.31 -3.90 14.41
C VAL A 125 5.70 -5.36 14.21
N PRO A 126 5.33 -6.26 15.16
CA PRO A 126 5.71 -7.65 15.09
C PRO A 126 5.34 -8.30 13.75
N VAL A 127 6.21 -9.15 13.24
CA VAL A 127 6.07 -9.90 11.99
C VAL A 127 6.04 -8.99 10.75
N ILE A 128 5.04 -8.12 10.62
CA ILE A 128 4.81 -7.35 9.39
C ILE A 128 5.82 -6.20 9.20
N GLY A 129 6.32 -5.60 10.29
CA GLY A 129 7.34 -4.55 10.23
C GLY A 129 8.65 -5.05 9.59
N LEU A 130 9.10 -6.22 10.01
CA LEU A 130 10.27 -6.89 9.42
C LEU A 130 10.01 -7.34 7.98
N ALA A 131 8.79 -7.79 7.67
CA ALA A 131 8.42 -8.15 6.29
C ALA A 131 8.50 -6.94 5.35
N TRP A 132 7.98 -5.78 5.75
CA TRP A 132 8.11 -4.54 4.99
C TRP A 132 9.58 -4.13 4.80
N TRP A 133 10.40 -4.26 5.85
CA TRP A 133 11.83 -4.00 5.75
C TRP A 133 12.51 -4.94 4.74
N ALA A 134 12.26 -6.24 4.84
CA ALA A 134 12.81 -7.25 3.94
C ALA A 134 12.40 -7.02 2.48
N LEU A 135 11.15 -6.62 2.25
CA LEU A 135 10.60 -6.26 0.94
C LEU A 135 11.09 -4.89 0.42
N GLY A 136 11.86 -4.14 1.23
CA GLY A 136 12.42 -2.86 0.84
C GLY A 136 11.41 -1.73 0.78
N PHE A 137 10.39 -1.75 1.64
CA PHE A 137 9.51 -0.60 1.80
C PHE A 137 10.26 0.60 2.34
N PRO A 138 9.99 1.83 1.86
CA PRO A 138 10.63 3.03 2.35
C PRO A 138 10.09 3.43 3.73
N PHE A 139 10.96 3.40 4.74
CA PHE A 139 10.64 3.94 6.07
C PHE A 139 11.13 5.38 6.19
N MET A 140 10.25 6.26 6.66
CA MET A 140 10.51 7.69 6.78
C MET A 140 10.26 8.19 8.19
N LYS A 141 11.18 9.01 8.70
CA LYS A 141 10.92 9.86 9.88
C LYS A 141 10.18 11.11 9.41
N ARG A 142 8.99 11.32 9.93
CA ARG A 142 8.22 12.55 9.68
C ARG A 142 8.41 13.50 10.86
N TYR A 143 9.16 14.56 10.64
CA TYR A 143 9.34 15.59 11.64
C TYR A 143 8.17 16.59 11.62
N SER A 144 7.67 17.00 12.80
CA SER A 144 6.68 18.06 12.89
C SER A 144 7.31 19.43 12.57
N LYS A 145 6.51 20.40 12.13
CA LYS A 145 6.99 21.76 11.89
C LYS A 145 7.69 22.34 13.13
N ALA A 146 7.08 22.22 14.31
CA ALA A 146 7.66 22.67 15.56
C ALA A 146 8.99 21.99 15.93
N TYR A 147 9.17 20.71 15.55
CA TYR A 147 10.44 20.03 15.73
C TYR A 147 11.50 20.55 14.76
N LEU A 148 11.15 20.81 13.49
CA LEU A 148 12.07 21.34 12.48
C LEU A 148 12.49 22.80 12.78
N GLU A 149 11.63 23.57 13.42
CA GLU A 149 11.98 24.92 13.90
C GLU A 149 13.06 24.89 14.99
N LYS A 150 13.00 23.86 15.87
CA LYS A 150 14.01 23.64 16.92
C LYS A 150 15.28 22.94 16.42
N HIS A 151 15.16 22.22 15.30
CA HIS A 151 16.22 21.40 14.72
C HIS A 151 16.36 21.64 13.21
N PRO A 152 16.83 22.83 12.78
CA PRO A 152 16.94 23.20 11.37
C PRO A 152 17.83 22.25 10.57
N GLU A 153 18.82 21.60 11.22
CA GLU A 153 19.73 20.62 10.63
C GLU A 153 19.03 19.33 10.18
N LYS A 154 17.79 19.12 10.61
CA LYS A 154 16.96 17.98 10.19
C LYS A 154 16.11 18.27 8.94
N LYS A 155 16.03 19.56 8.55
CA LYS A 155 15.28 19.96 7.36
C LYS A 155 15.89 19.33 6.10
N GLY A 156 15.04 18.65 5.32
CA GLY A 156 15.47 17.97 4.09
C GLY A 156 16.01 16.54 4.27
N LYS A 157 16.19 16.06 5.50
CA LYS A 157 16.62 14.65 5.72
C LYS A 157 15.60 13.64 5.23
N ASP A 158 14.31 13.99 5.25
CA ASP A 158 13.24 13.16 4.69
C ASP A 158 13.42 12.99 3.19
N LEU A 159 13.79 14.07 2.48
CA LEU A 159 14.05 14.05 1.04
C LEU A 159 15.28 13.20 0.71
N GLU A 160 16.37 13.38 1.45
CA GLU A 160 17.59 12.59 1.29
C GLU A 160 17.31 11.09 1.52
N THR A 161 16.57 10.75 2.56
CA THR A 161 16.17 9.37 2.86
C THR A 161 15.30 8.78 1.75
N THR A 162 14.37 9.59 1.22
CA THR A 162 13.53 9.20 0.09
C THR A 162 14.38 8.94 -1.15
N ARG A 163 15.29 9.85 -1.51
CA ARG A 163 16.21 9.67 -2.65
C ARG A 163 17.05 8.41 -2.50
N LYS A 164 17.66 8.17 -1.33
CA LYS A 164 18.45 6.95 -1.05
C LYS A 164 17.62 5.68 -1.20
N THR A 165 16.37 5.71 -0.75
CA THR A 165 15.49 4.54 -0.86
C THR A 165 15.02 4.34 -2.29
N CYS A 166 14.63 5.39 -2.98
CA CYS A 166 14.20 5.34 -4.38
C CYS A 166 15.35 4.92 -5.32
N ALA A 167 16.58 5.30 -5.02
CA ALA A 167 17.76 4.86 -5.78
C ALA A 167 17.89 3.32 -5.84
N LYS A 168 17.38 2.58 -4.83
CA LYS A 168 17.34 1.11 -4.84
C LYS A 168 16.42 0.53 -5.91
N PHE A 169 15.47 1.33 -6.40
CA PHE A 169 14.51 0.91 -7.43
C PHE A 169 14.95 1.27 -8.85
N ARG A 170 16.12 1.97 -8.99
CA ARG A 170 16.59 2.48 -10.30
C ARG A 170 16.63 1.41 -11.39
N ASN A 171 16.97 0.18 -11.04
CA ASN A 171 17.12 -0.92 -11.98
C ASN A 171 16.02 -1.97 -11.88
N ASN A 172 14.97 -1.71 -11.09
CA ASN A 172 13.87 -2.65 -10.88
C ASN A 172 12.55 -1.92 -10.92
N PRO A 173 11.60 -2.32 -11.77
CA PRO A 173 10.27 -1.74 -11.81
C PRO A 173 9.58 -1.80 -10.45
N VAL A 174 8.84 -0.76 -10.09
CA VAL A 174 8.16 -0.63 -8.81
C VAL A 174 6.87 0.17 -8.92
N GLY A 175 5.85 -0.21 -8.16
CA GLY A 175 4.67 0.62 -7.90
C GLY A 175 4.88 1.41 -6.60
N ILE A 176 5.07 2.73 -6.70
CA ILE A 176 5.08 3.59 -5.51
C ILE A 176 3.67 4.11 -5.27
N PHE A 177 3.20 4.01 -4.04
CA PHE A 177 1.84 4.40 -3.71
C PHE A 177 1.80 5.52 -2.68
N ASN A 178 0.91 6.50 -2.90
CA ASN A 178 0.66 7.62 -2.00
C ASN A 178 -0.82 7.99 -1.92
N PHE A 179 -1.36 8.09 -0.70
CA PHE A 179 -2.65 8.74 -0.49
C PHE A 179 -2.46 10.25 -0.53
N VAL A 180 -3.07 10.91 -1.51
CA VAL A 180 -2.90 12.37 -1.74
C VAL A 180 -3.34 13.21 -0.54
N GLU A 181 -4.30 12.75 0.25
CA GLU A 181 -4.80 13.41 1.45
C GLU A 181 -3.87 13.28 2.66
N GLY A 182 -2.95 12.30 2.63
CA GLY A 182 -1.99 12.00 3.69
C GLY A 182 -2.62 11.47 4.99
N THR A 183 -3.93 11.35 5.06
CA THR A 183 -4.72 10.76 6.15
C THR A 183 -6.10 10.37 5.66
N ARG A 184 -6.76 9.46 6.37
CA ARG A 184 -8.13 9.04 6.04
C ARG A 184 -9.11 10.21 6.20
N PHE A 185 -10.01 10.32 5.26
CA PHE A 185 -11.12 11.25 5.29
C PHE A 185 -12.01 10.99 6.52
N THR A 186 -12.37 12.07 7.22
CA THR A 186 -13.47 12.12 8.18
C THR A 186 -14.13 13.49 8.07
N ASP A 187 -15.43 13.56 8.39
CA ASP A 187 -16.17 14.83 8.30
C ASP A 187 -15.57 15.89 9.25
N ALA A 188 -15.10 15.49 10.43
CA ALA A 188 -14.42 16.36 11.36
C ALA A 188 -13.13 16.97 10.77
N LYS A 189 -12.29 16.16 10.12
CA LYS A 189 -11.07 16.63 9.45
C LYS A 189 -11.38 17.51 8.25
N HIS A 190 -12.43 17.17 7.50
CA HIS A 190 -12.88 17.96 6.37
C HIS A 190 -13.30 19.36 6.80
N ALA A 191 -14.13 19.46 7.84
CA ALA A 191 -14.53 20.73 8.43
C ALA A 191 -13.34 21.51 9.01
N GLN A 192 -12.45 20.84 9.76
CA GLN A 192 -11.24 21.45 10.32
C GLN A 192 -10.31 22.05 9.25
N GLN A 193 -10.18 21.37 8.11
CA GLN A 193 -9.34 21.82 7.02
C GLN A 193 -10.04 22.83 6.11
N GLN A 194 -11.35 23.02 6.24
CA GLN A 194 -12.15 23.83 5.31
C GLN A 194 -11.84 23.44 3.87
N SER A 195 -11.93 22.13 3.58
CA SER A 195 -11.59 21.64 2.25
C SER A 195 -12.55 22.19 1.21
N PRO A 196 -12.06 22.70 0.06
CA PRO A 196 -12.92 23.15 -1.04
C PRO A 196 -13.56 21.98 -1.80
N PHE A 197 -13.09 20.76 -1.56
CA PHE A 197 -13.58 19.56 -2.23
C PHE A 197 -14.68 18.89 -1.39
N ARG A 198 -15.78 18.54 -2.02
CA ARG A 198 -16.94 17.95 -1.31
C ARG A 198 -16.62 16.62 -0.60
N TYR A 199 -15.77 15.78 -1.18
CA TYR A 199 -15.52 14.41 -0.72
C TYR A 199 -14.04 14.10 -0.46
N LEU A 200 -13.17 15.10 -0.48
CA LEU A 200 -11.74 14.95 -0.29
C LEU A 200 -11.23 15.94 0.77
N LEU A 201 -10.20 15.55 1.51
CA LEU A 201 -9.40 16.49 2.28
C LEU A 201 -8.49 17.29 1.34
N LYS A 202 -7.91 18.38 1.84
CA LYS A 202 -6.91 19.15 1.08
C LYS A 202 -5.72 18.25 0.71
N PRO A 203 -5.36 18.12 -0.59
CA PRO A 203 -4.23 17.32 -1.03
C PRO A 203 -2.90 17.81 -0.45
N LYS A 204 -1.99 16.87 -0.20
CA LYS A 204 -0.63 17.15 0.28
C LYS A 204 0.36 16.76 -0.81
N ALA A 205 0.88 17.74 -1.51
CA ALA A 205 1.79 17.53 -2.63
C ALA A 205 3.17 16.95 -2.23
N GLY A 206 3.60 17.12 -0.97
CA GLY A 206 4.97 16.79 -0.56
C GLY A 206 5.40 15.35 -0.85
N GLY A 207 4.54 14.35 -0.60
CA GLY A 207 4.87 12.96 -0.87
C GLY A 207 5.02 12.67 -2.37
N ILE A 208 4.17 13.24 -3.20
CA ILE A 208 4.22 13.13 -4.66
C ILE A 208 5.48 13.84 -5.18
N ALA A 209 5.72 15.07 -4.75
CA ALA A 209 6.88 15.85 -5.16
C ALA A 209 8.20 15.12 -4.84
N PHE A 210 8.31 14.49 -3.67
CA PHE A 210 9.49 13.71 -3.31
C PHE A 210 9.72 12.50 -4.21
N VAL A 211 8.65 11.81 -4.62
CA VAL A 211 8.76 10.67 -5.53
C VAL A 211 9.15 11.14 -6.93
N LEU A 212 8.54 12.20 -7.43
CA LEU A 212 8.84 12.77 -8.73
C LEU A 212 10.28 13.30 -8.80
N ASP A 213 10.75 13.97 -7.74
CA ASP A 213 12.15 14.43 -7.65
C ASP A 213 13.16 13.26 -7.62
N ALA A 214 12.79 12.16 -6.94
CA ALA A 214 13.70 11.03 -6.77
C ALA A 214 13.67 10.02 -7.94
N MET A 215 12.56 9.90 -8.67
CA MET A 215 12.30 8.82 -9.62
C MET A 215 11.58 9.28 -10.90
N GLY A 216 11.34 10.58 -11.11
CA GLY A 216 10.51 11.07 -12.21
C GLY A 216 10.90 10.50 -13.58
N GLU A 217 12.18 10.41 -13.87
CA GLU A 217 12.70 9.85 -15.14
C GLU A 217 12.47 8.33 -15.30
N GLN A 218 12.17 7.62 -14.21
CA GLN A 218 11.98 6.16 -14.19
C GLN A 218 10.50 5.77 -14.20
N LEU A 219 9.62 6.73 -13.93
CA LEU A 219 8.19 6.50 -13.88
C LEU A 219 7.60 6.54 -15.28
N GLN A 220 6.90 5.48 -15.67
CA GLN A 220 6.16 5.44 -16.93
C GLN A 220 5.00 6.44 -16.92
N SER A 221 4.26 6.47 -15.80
CA SER A 221 3.15 7.41 -15.63
C SER A 221 2.70 7.48 -14.17
N ILE A 222 1.79 8.42 -13.92
CA ILE A 222 1.02 8.51 -12.68
C ILE A 222 -0.33 7.86 -12.92
N ILE A 223 -0.68 6.90 -12.07
CA ILE A 223 -2.00 6.27 -12.04
C ILE A 223 -2.80 6.94 -10.93
N ASP A 224 -3.79 7.75 -11.30
CA ASP A 224 -4.69 8.36 -10.32
C ASP A 224 -5.95 7.52 -10.15
N VAL A 225 -6.16 7.01 -8.94
CA VAL A 225 -7.24 6.09 -8.61
C VAL A 225 -8.26 6.77 -7.70
N THR A 226 -9.51 6.77 -8.10
CA THR A 226 -10.61 7.18 -7.24
C THR A 226 -11.39 5.97 -6.75
N ILE A 227 -11.40 5.75 -5.43
CA ILE A 227 -12.19 4.71 -4.80
C ILE A 227 -13.50 5.32 -4.32
N HIS A 228 -14.61 4.71 -4.74
CA HIS A 228 -15.95 5.13 -4.35
C HIS A 228 -16.72 3.98 -3.70
N TYR A 229 -17.35 4.26 -2.58
CA TYR A 229 -18.17 3.34 -1.80
C TYR A 229 -19.64 3.79 -1.79
N PRO A 230 -20.49 3.38 -2.75
CA PRO A 230 -21.87 3.86 -2.88
C PRO A 230 -22.74 3.56 -1.66
N ALA A 231 -22.51 2.44 -0.99
CA ALA A 231 -23.23 2.05 0.23
C ALA A 231 -22.69 2.68 1.52
N GLY A 232 -21.76 3.64 1.40
CA GLY A 232 -21.05 4.24 2.52
C GLY A 232 -19.66 3.65 2.77
N ARG A 233 -18.85 4.38 3.55
CA ARG A 233 -17.46 4.00 3.83
C ARG A 233 -17.40 2.74 4.70
N PRO A 234 -16.63 1.72 4.32
CA PRO A 234 -16.46 0.54 5.16
C PRO A 234 -15.70 0.90 6.45
N GLY A 235 -16.29 0.58 7.59
CA GLY A 235 -15.65 0.71 8.90
C GLY A 235 -14.74 -0.48 9.22
N SER A 236 -14.08 -0.46 10.39
CA SER A 236 -13.20 -1.54 10.85
C SER A 236 -13.90 -2.90 11.01
N VAL A 237 -15.21 -2.89 11.21
CA VAL A 237 -16.06 -4.11 11.33
C VAL A 237 -16.66 -4.50 9.97
N SER A 238 -16.60 -3.64 8.97
CA SER A 238 -17.28 -3.81 7.67
C SER A 238 -16.57 -4.75 6.71
N TYR A 239 -15.44 -5.38 7.08
CA TYR A 239 -14.85 -6.47 6.29
C TYR A 239 -15.85 -7.59 6.00
N THR A 240 -16.88 -7.71 6.83
CA THR A 240 -17.89 -8.73 6.74
C THR A 240 -19.10 -8.34 5.89
N HIS A 241 -19.20 -7.05 5.53
CA HIS A 241 -20.34 -6.47 4.81
C HIS A 241 -19.91 -5.64 3.60
N LEU A 242 -18.80 -6.00 2.94
CA LEU A 242 -18.39 -5.36 1.70
C LEU A 242 -19.35 -5.71 0.55
N THR A 243 -20.55 -5.15 0.61
CA THR A 243 -21.34 -4.92 -0.59
C THR A 243 -20.88 -3.59 -1.16
N LEU A 244 -19.90 -3.62 -2.05
CA LEU A 244 -19.43 -2.44 -2.76
C LEU A 244 -20.02 -2.44 -4.17
N PRO A 245 -21.01 -1.62 -4.48
CA PRO A 245 -21.19 -1.17 -5.84
C PRO A 245 -20.18 -0.03 -6.05
N THR A 246 -19.05 -0.30 -6.66
CA THR A 246 -18.14 0.73 -7.16
C THR A 246 -18.66 1.22 -8.50
N LYS A 247 -19.00 2.48 -8.61
CA LYS A 247 -19.19 3.15 -9.88
C LYS A 247 -17.97 4.02 -10.15
N ARG A 248 -17.26 3.71 -11.23
CA ARG A 248 -16.15 4.42 -11.87
C ARG A 248 -14.87 4.55 -11.01
N ILE A 249 -13.85 3.90 -11.46
CA ILE A 249 -12.46 4.32 -11.35
C ILE A 249 -12.15 5.21 -12.54
#